data_9d8cd3ab1e3325b6572cba608ee55c31
#
_entry.id   9d8cd3ab1e3325b6572cba608ee55c31
#
_cell.length_a   1.000
_cell.length_b   1.000
_cell.length_c   1.000
_cell.angle_alpha   90.00
_cell.angle_beta   90.00
_cell.angle_gamma   90.00
#
_symmetry.space_group_name_H-M   'P 1'
#
loop_
_entity.id
_entity.type
_entity.pdbx_description
1 polymer ?
#
loop_
_entity_poly.entity_id
_entity_poly.type
_entity_poly.pdbx_seq_one_letter_code
_entity_poly.pdbx_strand_id
1 'polypeptide(L)'
;MPVSRTLGRVLTPPPLVAFMVALAEAPKGGRVLEPAAAHAPFLRAFREAQGTGYRFHAVEVDPLAFDPPPWAEGQVADFLLWEPDGTFDLILGNPPYGALGAGARLPPERRGLYRQRFTTWHGRYNLYGAFLEKGVRLLAPGGLLVYVVPASWMVLGEFRKLRAFLAREGGVEVYYLGRPFPEVKVVATVIRFRKGERGLRLYDAEGPLFPSPALLLEDPSWQGEPIRFPDPTALAMEREGVALGEVFGIHFAARSPEIKAHPLTRTAPGPGLVPVLTGRNLKAGWIDYETPHSGLYFPKEAAHLLKPFYATGHLVVAHTRHYRVVAAWDGRAYPWREEFHLLPKEGVRVDPAALVAHLNSPQVQAYYRGLYREAVPHLTRGMLERLPVPRDLLLDRLPLATAR
;
A
#
# COMPACT_ATOMS: atom_id res chain seq x y z
N MET A 1 -9.23 13.87 -23.19
CA MET A 1 -8.52 15.03 -22.63
C MET A 1 -7.36 14.50 -21.82
N PRO A 2 -6.13 14.98 -22.00
CA PRO A 2 -4.99 14.45 -21.25
C PRO A 2 -5.17 14.74 -19.76
N VAL A 3 -4.93 13.73 -18.93
CA VAL A 3 -4.82 13.83 -17.47
C VAL A 3 -3.90 15.00 -17.14
N SER A 4 -4.37 15.98 -16.38
CA SER A 4 -3.50 17.04 -15.87
C SER A 4 -2.49 16.39 -14.93
N ARG A 5 -1.30 16.09 -15.43
CA ARG A 5 -0.21 15.41 -14.72
C ARG A 5 0.30 16.20 -13.51
N THR A 6 -0.07 17.47 -13.40
CA THR A 6 0.48 18.42 -12.42
C THR A 6 -0.03 18.22 -10.99
N LEU A 7 -1.23 17.64 -10.79
CA LEU A 7 -1.85 17.50 -9.46
C LEU A 7 -2.30 16.06 -9.14
N GLY A 8 -1.89 15.05 -9.92
CA GLY A 8 -2.27 13.66 -9.66
C GLY A 8 -3.75 13.36 -9.86
N ARG A 9 -4.44 14.15 -10.69
CA ARG A 9 -5.86 13.97 -11.01
C ARG A 9 -6.05 12.75 -11.88
N VAL A 10 -6.94 11.89 -11.45
CA VAL A 10 -7.44 10.75 -12.22
C VAL A 10 -8.94 10.95 -12.39
N LEU A 11 -9.42 11.03 -13.62
CA LEU A 11 -10.85 11.12 -13.89
C LEU A 11 -11.55 9.83 -13.48
N THR A 12 -12.62 9.95 -12.70
CA THR A 12 -13.40 8.80 -12.29
C THR A 12 -14.35 8.38 -13.40
N PRO A 13 -14.26 7.13 -13.89
CA PRO A 13 -15.17 6.65 -14.93
C PRO A 13 -16.64 6.72 -14.47
N PRO A 14 -17.59 7.09 -15.36
CA PRO A 14 -19.00 7.19 -14.99
C PRO A 14 -19.59 5.95 -14.32
N PRO A 15 -19.28 4.70 -14.73
CA PRO A 15 -19.77 3.51 -14.02
C PRO A 15 -19.29 3.44 -12.58
N LEU A 16 -18.04 3.88 -12.29
CA LEU A 16 -17.52 3.92 -10.93
C LEU A 16 -18.20 5.01 -10.10
N VAL A 17 -18.48 6.17 -10.69
CA VAL A 17 -19.27 7.22 -10.02
C VAL A 17 -20.65 6.68 -9.65
N ALA A 18 -21.35 6.01 -10.57
CA ALA A 18 -22.66 5.42 -10.33
C ALA A 18 -22.61 4.34 -9.21
N PHE A 19 -21.60 3.47 -9.23
CA PHE A 19 -21.39 2.47 -8.20
C PHE A 19 -21.18 3.11 -6.82
N MET A 20 -20.34 4.13 -6.72
CA MET A 20 -20.09 4.81 -5.45
C MET A 20 -21.31 5.58 -4.94
N VAL A 21 -22.10 6.17 -5.83
CA VAL A 21 -23.36 6.83 -5.48
C VAL A 21 -24.41 5.83 -5.00
N ALA A 22 -24.45 4.63 -5.56
CA ALA A 22 -25.31 3.56 -5.07
C ALA A 22 -24.96 3.09 -3.64
N LEU A 23 -23.70 3.26 -3.22
CA LEU A 23 -23.26 2.98 -1.84
C LEU A 23 -23.45 4.16 -0.88
N ALA A 24 -23.86 5.32 -1.41
CA ALA A 24 -23.95 6.57 -0.65
C ALA A 24 -25.40 6.86 -0.21
N GLU A 25 -25.55 7.34 1.01
CA GLU A 25 -26.82 7.77 1.57
C GLU A 25 -26.62 8.95 2.54
N ALA A 26 -27.62 9.81 2.64
CA ALA A 26 -27.67 10.90 3.60
C ALA A 26 -29.09 11.13 4.06
N PRO A 27 -29.34 11.66 5.27
CA PRO A 27 -30.67 12.06 5.70
C PRO A 27 -31.16 13.23 4.87
N LYS A 28 -32.47 13.35 4.66
CA LYS A 28 -33.08 14.50 3.96
C LYS A 28 -32.72 15.79 4.70
N GLY A 29 -32.34 16.82 3.92
CA GLY A 29 -31.81 18.07 4.47
C GLY A 29 -30.34 18.03 4.85
N GLY A 30 -29.72 16.85 4.78
CA GLY A 30 -28.32 16.63 5.15
C GLY A 30 -27.32 17.39 4.28
N ARG A 31 -26.12 17.56 4.83
CA ARG A 31 -24.99 18.23 4.15
C ARG A 31 -24.13 17.18 3.45
N VAL A 32 -23.93 17.38 2.15
CA VAL A 32 -23.16 16.48 1.26
C VAL A 32 -21.95 17.22 0.71
N LEU A 33 -20.75 16.64 0.89
CA LEU A 33 -19.49 17.25 0.49
C LEU A 33 -18.77 16.38 -0.56
N GLU A 34 -18.26 17.02 -1.60
CA GLU A 34 -17.26 16.47 -2.50
C GLU A 34 -15.94 17.25 -2.38
N PRO A 35 -14.90 16.73 -1.73
CA PRO A 35 -13.58 17.34 -1.72
C PRO A 35 -12.78 16.95 -2.96
N ALA A 36 -11.87 17.84 -3.42
CA ALA A 36 -11.15 17.73 -4.69
C ALA A 36 -12.12 17.56 -5.88
N ALA A 37 -13.14 18.41 -5.88
CA ALA A 37 -14.37 18.22 -6.65
C ALA A 37 -14.22 18.42 -8.17
N ALA A 38 -13.29 19.27 -8.62
CA ALA A 38 -13.17 19.68 -10.03
C ALA A 38 -14.55 20.09 -10.62
N HIS A 39 -15.16 19.23 -11.44
CA HIS A 39 -16.50 19.44 -12.02
C HIS A 39 -17.64 18.82 -11.18
N ALA A 40 -17.35 18.40 -9.95
CA ALA A 40 -18.27 17.76 -8.99
C ALA A 40 -19.10 16.60 -9.56
N PRO A 41 -18.45 15.57 -10.16
CA PRO A 41 -19.16 14.46 -10.77
C PRO A 41 -20.00 13.65 -9.78
N PHE A 42 -19.53 13.50 -8.55
CA PHE A 42 -20.24 12.74 -7.52
C PHE A 42 -21.47 13.49 -7.01
N LEU A 43 -21.39 14.80 -6.76
CA LEU A 43 -22.56 15.59 -6.36
C LEU A 43 -23.61 15.60 -7.45
N ARG A 44 -23.21 15.72 -8.72
CA ARG A 44 -24.13 15.68 -9.87
C ARG A 44 -24.87 14.34 -9.91
N ALA A 45 -24.13 13.24 -9.86
CA ALA A 45 -24.72 11.90 -9.89
C ALA A 45 -25.57 11.60 -8.63
N PHE A 46 -25.14 12.03 -7.44
CA PHE A 46 -25.91 11.84 -6.21
C PHE A 46 -27.23 12.63 -6.26
N ARG A 47 -27.21 13.88 -6.73
CA ARG A 47 -28.40 14.68 -6.89
C ARG A 47 -29.37 14.10 -7.91
N GLU A 48 -28.86 13.56 -9.00
CA GLU A 48 -29.67 12.86 -10.03
C GLU A 48 -30.36 11.62 -9.43
N ALA A 49 -29.64 10.83 -8.64
CA ALA A 49 -30.15 9.59 -8.07
C ALA A 49 -31.06 9.82 -6.84
N GLN A 50 -30.76 10.80 -5.96
CA GLN A 50 -31.41 11.00 -4.67
C GLN A 50 -32.27 12.26 -4.58
N GLY A 51 -32.21 13.15 -5.57
CA GLY A 51 -32.99 14.38 -5.65
C GLY A 51 -32.32 15.60 -5.04
N THR A 52 -33.09 16.67 -4.91
CA THR A 52 -32.59 18.02 -4.58
C THR A 52 -32.65 18.38 -3.09
N GLY A 53 -33.16 17.51 -2.25
CA GLY A 53 -33.44 17.78 -0.82
C GLY A 53 -32.22 17.74 0.10
N TYR A 54 -31.03 18.22 -0.36
CA TYR A 54 -29.76 18.21 0.36
C TYR A 54 -29.04 19.55 0.22
N ARG A 55 -28.08 19.83 1.11
CA ARG A 55 -27.16 20.96 1.01
C ARG A 55 -25.82 20.47 0.47
N PHE A 56 -25.50 20.86 -0.75
CA PHE A 56 -24.33 20.40 -1.46
C PHE A 56 -23.15 21.36 -1.33
N HIS A 57 -21.97 20.81 -1.04
CA HIS A 57 -20.72 21.56 -0.88
C HIS A 57 -19.64 20.93 -1.74
N ALA A 58 -18.88 21.76 -2.44
CA ALA A 58 -17.76 21.35 -3.29
C ALA A 58 -16.50 22.11 -2.91
N VAL A 59 -15.37 21.43 -2.74
CA VAL A 59 -14.07 22.05 -2.43
C VAL A 59 -13.04 21.62 -3.46
N GLU A 60 -12.30 22.59 -4.02
CA GLU A 60 -11.22 22.34 -4.97
C GLU A 60 -10.08 23.32 -4.75
N VAL A 61 -8.85 22.84 -4.82
CA VAL A 61 -7.64 23.66 -4.62
C VAL A 61 -7.25 24.44 -5.86
N ASP A 62 -7.57 23.94 -7.05
CA ASP A 62 -7.22 24.53 -8.33
C ASP A 62 -8.41 25.33 -8.91
N PRO A 63 -8.36 26.67 -8.88
CA PRO A 63 -9.46 27.50 -9.38
C PRO A 63 -9.71 27.34 -10.88
N LEU A 64 -8.70 26.92 -11.66
CA LEU A 64 -8.84 26.73 -13.11
C LEU A 64 -9.58 25.45 -13.47
N ALA A 65 -9.59 24.48 -12.59
CA ALA A 65 -10.29 23.22 -12.78
C ALA A 65 -11.61 23.16 -12.03
N PHE A 66 -11.91 24.16 -11.20
CA PHE A 66 -13.10 24.16 -10.37
C PHE A 66 -14.30 24.73 -11.14
N ASP A 67 -15.24 23.87 -11.45
CA ASP A 67 -16.50 24.19 -12.11
C ASP A 67 -17.66 23.49 -11.40
N PRO A 68 -18.00 23.97 -10.16
CA PRO A 68 -19.08 23.39 -9.39
C PRO A 68 -20.44 23.74 -10.02
N PRO A 69 -21.45 22.89 -9.85
CA PRO A 69 -22.80 23.24 -10.31
C PRO A 69 -23.37 24.42 -9.49
N PRO A 70 -24.21 25.28 -10.09
CA PRO A 70 -24.70 26.51 -9.43
C PRO A 70 -25.58 26.26 -8.19
N TRP A 71 -26.03 25.05 -7.98
CA TRP A 71 -26.80 24.65 -6.80
C TRP A 71 -25.93 24.11 -5.66
N ALA A 72 -24.61 24.00 -5.86
CA ALA A 72 -23.67 23.59 -4.80
C ALA A 72 -22.89 24.83 -4.31
N GLU A 73 -22.67 24.87 -3.01
CA GLU A 73 -21.78 25.86 -2.39
C GLU A 73 -20.33 25.47 -2.72
N GLY A 74 -19.70 26.27 -3.59
CA GLY A 74 -18.36 26.04 -4.08
C GLY A 74 -17.30 26.82 -3.30
N GLN A 75 -16.22 26.16 -2.89
CA GLN A 75 -15.09 26.77 -2.18
C GLN A 75 -13.76 26.45 -2.87
N VAL A 76 -13.05 27.47 -3.31
CA VAL A 76 -11.63 27.31 -3.73
C VAL A 76 -10.75 27.29 -2.50
N ALA A 77 -10.31 26.10 -2.10
CA ALA A 77 -9.49 25.92 -0.90
C ALA A 77 -8.71 24.59 -0.95
N ASP A 78 -7.61 24.54 -0.18
CA ASP A 78 -6.93 23.30 0.13
C ASP A 78 -7.76 22.54 1.18
N PHE A 79 -8.44 21.47 0.77
CA PHE A 79 -9.31 20.67 1.63
C PHE A 79 -8.63 20.22 2.93
N LEU A 80 -7.34 19.87 2.88
CA LEU A 80 -6.60 19.41 4.05
C LEU A 80 -6.38 20.53 5.09
N LEU A 81 -6.38 21.79 4.66
CA LEU A 81 -6.22 22.97 5.52
C LEU A 81 -7.53 23.73 5.74
N TRP A 82 -8.55 23.45 4.94
CA TRP A 82 -9.86 24.09 5.04
C TRP A 82 -10.61 23.69 6.30
N GLU A 83 -11.23 24.68 6.96
CA GLU A 83 -12.06 24.48 8.15
C GLU A 83 -13.48 24.98 7.87
N PRO A 84 -14.40 24.06 7.62
CA PRO A 84 -15.82 24.40 7.45
C PRO A 84 -16.52 24.65 8.77
N ASP A 85 -17.61 25.41 8.71
CA ASP A 85 -18.55 25.51 9.80
C ASP A 85 -19.39 24.23 9.89
N GLY A 86 -19.21 23.45 10.95
CA GLY A 86 -19.97 22.23 11.25
C GLY A 86 -19.51 21.00 10.47
N THR A 87 -20.34 19.96 10.52
CA THR A 87 -20.05 18.62 10.02
C THR A 87 -20.90 18.27 8.80
N PHE A 88 -20.58 17.13 8.17
CA PHE A 88 -21.26 16.62 6.98
C PHE A 88 -21.88 15.24 7.26
N ASP A 89 -23.07 15.01 6.69
CA ASP A 89 -23.75 13.71 6.78
C ASP A 89 -23.21 12.71 5.76
N LEU A 90 -22.74 13.24 4.60
CA LEU A 90 -22.10 12.43 3.56
C LEU A 90 -20.90 13.17 2.97
N ILE A 91 -19.80 12.45 2.83
CA ILE A 91 -18.62 12.90 2.08
C ILE A 91 -18.29 11.83 1.05
N LEU A 92 -18.26 12.21 -0.24
CA LEU A 92 -17.96 11.26 -1.32
C LEU A 92 -17.02 11.89 -2.35
N GLY A 93 -16.16 11.06 -2.98
CA GLY A 93 -15.23 11.58 -3.96
C GLY A 93 -14.04 10.66 -4.28
N ASN A 94 -13.16 11.19 -5.12
CA ASN A 94 -11.89 10.58 -5.52
C ASN A 94 -10.74 11.49 -5.06
N PRO A 95 -10.16 11.28 -3.87
CA PRO A 95 -9.04 12.07 -3.38
C PRO A 95 -7.82 11.97 -4.29
N PRO A 96 -6.93 12.99 -4.32
CA PRO A 96 -5.67 12.90 -5.05
C PRO A 96 -4.76 11.83 -4.45
N TYR A 97 -4.14 11.00 -5.31
CA TYR A 97 -3.33 9.84 -4.87
C TYR A 97 -1.89 10.22 -4.48
N GLY A 98 -1.55 11.51 -4.41
CA GLY A 98 -0.21 11.98 -4.10
C GLY A 98 0.73 11.84 -5.29
N ALA A 99 2.03 11.87 -5.06
CA ALA A 99 3.07 11.91 -6.08
C ALA A 99 3.12 10.65 -6.98
N LEU A 100 2.10 10.41 -7.78
CA LEU A 100 2.04 9.37 -8.81
C LEU A 100 2.74 9.78 -10.12
N GLY A 101 3.66 10.71 -10.08
CA GLY A 101 4.44 11.09 -11.25
C GLY A 101 5.69 11.87 -10.87
N ALA A 102 6.71 11.81 -11.72
CA ALA A 102 7.99 12.46 -11.52
C ALA A 102 7.93 14.00 -11.43
N GLY A 103 6.74 14.62 -11.49
CA GLY A 103 6.53 16.07 -11.44
C GLY A 103 5.64 16.58 -10.29
N ALA A 104 4.85 15.73 -9.66
CA ALA A 104 3.87 16.17 -8.65
C ALA A 104 4.39 15.97 -7.21
N ARG A 105 5.47 16.61 -6.86
CA ARG A 105 5.94 16.66 -5.47
C ARG A 105 5.24 17.80 -4.75
N LEU A 106 4.58 17.49 -3.63
CA LEU A 106 4.13 18.50 -2.70
C LEU A 106 5.32 19.40 -2.29
N PRO A 107 5.13 20.73 -2.30
CA PRO A 107 6.11 21.64 -1.73
C PRO A 107 6.48 21.22 -0.31
N PRO A 108 7.77 21.31 0.09
CA PRO A 108 8.22 20.88 1.42
C PRO A 108 7.42 21.54 2.56
N GLU A 109 7.05 22.80 2.40
CA GLU A 109 6.28 23.58 3.37
C GLU A 109 4.89 22.96 3.60
N ARG A 110 4.16 22.65 2.53
CA ARG A 110 2.85 21.98 2.63
C ARG A 110 2.95 20.60 3.26
N ARG A 111 3.99 19.84 2.92
CA ARG A 111 4.23 18.55 3.54
C ARG A 111 4.47 18.67 5.05
N GLY A 112 5.20 19.69 5.48
CA GLY A 112 5.43 20.00 6.89
C GLY A 112 4.13 20.27 7.64
N LEU A 113 3.27 21.12 7.08
CA LEU A 113 1.96 21.47 7.63
C LEU A 113 1.05 20.23 7.76
N TYR A 114 0.96 19.39 6.72
CA TYR A 114 0.13 18.19 6.78
C TYR A 114 0.63 17.18 7.81
N ARG A 115 1.96 17.00 7.94
CA ARG A 115 2.55 16.13 8.95
C ARG A 115 2.20 16.56 10.39
N GLN A 116 2.13 17.84 10.63
CA GLN A 116 1.76 18.39 11.96
C GLN A 116 0.26 18.21 12.23
N ARG A 117 -0.56 18.30 11.18
CA ARG A 117 -2.03 18.31 11.31
C ARG A 117 -2.64 16.91 11.40
N PHE A 118 -2.07 15.94 10.68
CA PHE A 118 -2.63 14.59 10.56
C PHE A 118 -1.87 13.58 11.41
N THR A 119 -2.57 12.97 12.37
CA THR A 119 -2.01 12.00 13.33
C THR A 119 -1.69 10.65 12.68
N THR A 120 -2.40 10.33 11.58
CA THR A 120 -2.19 9.09 10.83
C THR A 120 -0.99 9.14 9.90
N TRP A 121 -0.41 10.34 9.68
CA TRP A 121 0.76 10.51 8.82
C TRP A 121 1.97 9.72 9.33
N HIS A 122 2.47 8.80 8.52
CA HIS A 122 3.63 7.98 8.85
C HIS A 122 4.46 7.65 7.60
N GLY A 123 5.78 7.85 7.66
CA GLY A 123 6.67 7.47 6.56
C GLY A 123 6.39 8.20 5.24
N ARG A 124 6.35 7.44 4.15
CA ARG A 124 6.02 7.93 2.79
C ARG A 124 4.51 7.96 2.55
N TYR A 125 3.83 8.63 3.41
CA TYR A 125 2.37 8.72 3.40
C TYR A 125 1.84 9.42 2.15
N ASN A 126 0.76 8.91 1.57
CA ASN A 126 0.09 9.50 0.42
C ASN A 126 -1.05 10.44 0.84
N LEU A 127 -1.33 11.45 0.00
CA LEU A 127 -2.35 12.46 0.29
C LEU A 127 -3.72 11.87 0.58
N TYR A 128 -4.14 10.83 -0.14
CA TYR A 128 -5.45 10.22 0.08
C TYR A 128 -5.65 9.72 1.52
N GLY A 129 -4.57 9.33 2.21
CA GLY A 129 -4.65 8.97 3.64
C GLY A 129 -5.02 10.18 4.53
N ALA A 130 -4.45 11.36 4.25
CA ALA A 130 -4.83 12.60 4.95
C ALA A 130 -6.27 13.03 4.60
N PHE A 131 -6.69 12.83 3.34
CA PHE A 131 -8.09 13.05 2.94
C PHE A 131 -9.06 12.14 3.69
N LEU A 132 -8.71 10.87 3.89
CA LEU A 132 -9.50 9.94 4.70
C LEU A 132 -9.61 10.41 6.16
N GLU A 133 -8.49 10.76 6.80
CA GLU A 133 -8.50 11.27 8.18
C GLU A 133 -9.32 12.55 8.29
N LYS A 134 -9.12 13.51 7.38
CA LYS A 134 -9.87 14.78 7.39
C LYS A 134 -11.36 14.52 7.15
N GLY A 135 -11.70 13.70 6.16
CA GLY A 135 -13.09 13.34 5.86
C GLY A 135 -13.81 12.73 7.08
N VAL A 136 -13.20 11.74 7.72
CA VAL A 136 -13.76 11.11 8.93
C VAL A 136 -13.95 12.11 10.08
N ARG A 137 -13.00 13.05 10.27
CA ARG A 137 -13.13 14.10 11.29
C ARG A 137 -14.31 15.05 11.01
N LEU A 138 -14.57 15.33 9.74
CA LEU A 138 -15.66 16.22 9.31
C LEU A 138 -17.04 15.54 9.28
N LEU A 139 -17.14 14.22 9.45
CA LEU A 139 -18.43 13.53 9.52
C LEU A 139 -19.18 13.88 10.80
N ALA A 140 -20.48 14.08 10.65
CA ALA A 140 -21.44 14.05 11.76
C ALA A 140 -21.46 12.66 12.42
N PRO A 141 -21.94 12.52 13.66
CA PRO A 141 -22.23 11.20 14.24
C PRO A 141 -23.15 10.38 13.32
N GLY A 142 -22.79 9.12 13.01
CA GLY A 142 -23.52 8.29 12.05
C GLY A 142 -23.32 8.67 10.58
N GLY A 143 -22.55 9.72 10.28
CA GLY A 143 -22.27 10.17 8.92
C GLY A 143 -21.46 9.16 8.12
N LEU A 144 -21.54 9.26 6.79
CA LEU A 144 -21.01 8.32 5.83
C LEU A 144 -19.91 8.97 4.97
N LEU A 145 -18.80 8.25 4.76
CA LEU A 145 -17.78 8.61 3.79
C LEU A 145 -17.66 7.52 2.73
N VAL A 146 -17.64 7.91 1.45
CA VAL A 146 -17.44 6.99 0.32
C VAL A 146 -16.33 7.54 -0.57
N TYR A 147 -15.15 6.92 -0.51
CA TYR A 147 -13.98 7.32 -1.32
C TYR A 147 -13.45 6.17 -2.14
N VAL A 148 -13.01 6.47 -3.36
CA VAL A 148 -12.14 5.55 -4.11
C VAL A 148 -10.68 5.90 -3.88
N VAL A 149 -9.88 4.91 -3.49
CA VAL A 149 -8.46 5.08 -3.14
C VAL A 149 -7.63 3.89 -3.61
N PRO A 150 -6.31 4.05 -3.82
CA PRO A 150 -5.43 2.93 -4.15
C PRO A 150 -5.49 1.82 -3.09
N ALA A 151 -5.54 0.55 -3.50
CA ALA A 151 -5.66 -0.61 -2.60
C ALA A 151 -4.48 -0.78 -1.63
N SER A 152 -3.36 -0.12 -1.88
CA SER A 152 -2.14 -0.22 -1.07
C SER A 152 -2.32 0.14 0.42
N TRP A 153 -3.32 0.95 0.77
CA TRP A 153 -3.62 1.28 2.17
C TRP A 153 -4.02 0.04 2.99
N MET A 154 -4.56 -0.99 2.33
CA MET A 154 -4.97 -2.23 2.99
C MET A 154 -3.79 -2.91 3.71
N VAL A 155 -2.60 -2.86 3.13
CA VAL A 155 -1.47 -3.69 3.56
C VAL A 155 -0.18 -2.94 3.91
N LEU A 156 0.07 -1.75 3.32
CA LEU A 156 1.32 -1.03 3.56
C LEU A 156 1.46 -0.54 5.01
N GLY A 157 2.68 -0.64 5.52
CA GLY A 157 3.03 -0.21 6.89
C GLY A 157 2.84 1.29 7.13
N GLU A 158 3.00 2.11 6.08
CA GLU A 158 2.76 3.56 6.12
C GLU A 158 1.33 3.91 6.52
N PHE A 159 0.36 3.03 6.23
CA PHE A 159 -1.05 3.23 6.56
C PHE A 159 -1.50 2.54 7.85
N ARG A 160 -0.61 1.95 8.64
CA ARG A 160 -0.99 1.27 9.89
C ARG A 160 -1.74 2.18 10.85
N LYS A 161 -1.30 3.44 10.98
CA LYS A 161 -1.96 4.43 11.84
C LYS A 161 -3.32 4.83 11.29
N LEU A 162 -3.46 4.91 9.96
CA LEU A 162 -4.74 5.18 9.31
C LEU A 162 -5.73 4.04 9.57
N ARG A 163 -5.32 2.78 9.37
CA ARG A 163 -6.20 1.63 9.64
C ARG A 163 -6.66 1.58 11.10
N ALA A 164 -5.73 1.79 12.05
CA ALA A 164 -6.09 1.86 13.46
C ALA A 164 -7.02 3.04 13.79
N PHE A 165 -6.84 4.19 13.14
CA PHE A 165 -7.74 5.32 13.26
C PHE A 165 -9.13 4.99 12.73
N LEU A 166 -9.25 4.41 11.54
CA LEU A 166 -10.53 4.03 10.95
C LEU A 166 -11.25 2.99 11.84
N ALA A 167 -10.55 1.97 12.31
CA ALA A 167 -11.13 0.94 13.20
C ALA A 167 -11.68 1.51 14.51
N ARG A 168 -11.04 2.56 15.04
CA ARG A 168 -11.48 3.23 16.26
C ARG A 168 -12.69 4.14 16.03
N GLU A 169 -12.69 4.87 14.90
CA GLU A 169 -13.71 5.91 14.63
C GLU A 169 -15.00 5.35 14.03
N GLY A 170 -14.97 4.15 13.39
CA GLY A 170 -16.17 3.63 12.75
C GLY A 170 -16.05 2.25 12.12
N GLY A 171 -17.13 1.83 11.45
CA GLY A 171 -17.19 0.63 10.62
C GLY A 171 -16.66 0.88 9.22
N VAL A 172 -15.93 -0.08 8.67
CA VAL A 172 -15.26 0.01 7.37
C VAL A 172 -15.77 -1.08 6.45
N GLU A 173 -16.27 -0.70 5.29
CA GLU A 173 -16.53 -1.60 4.17
C GLU A 173 -15.55 -1.30 3.05
N VAL A 174 -14.89 -2.33 2.54
CA VAL A 174 -13.90 -2.23 1.48
C VAL A 174 -14.37 -2.99 0.26
N TYR A 175 -14.52 -2.32 -0.85
CA TYR A 175 -14.88 -2.92 -2.14
C TYR A 175 -13.65 -2.95 -3.03
N TYR A 176 -13.11 -4.14 -3.29
CA TYR A 176 -11.95 -4.31 -4.16
C TYR A 176 -12.38 -4.26 -5.61
N LEU A 177 -11.79 -3.35 -6.37
CA LEU A 177 -12.18 -3.05 -7.75
C LEU A 177 -11.21 -3.58 -8.81
N GLY A 178 -10.05 -4.13 -8.40
CA GLY A 178 -8.97 -4.38 -9.35
C GLY A 178 -8.46 -3.07 -9.97
N ARG A 179 -8.45 -2.94 -11.28
CA ARG A 179 -7.97 -1.77 -12.03
C ARG A 179 -9.11 -1.01 -12.71
N PRO A 180 -9.84 -0.17 -11.99
CA PRO A 180 -11.02 0.49 -12.51
C PRO A 180 -10.72 1.68 -13.43
N PHE A 181 -9.47 2.15 -13.51
CA PHE A 181 -9.09 3.32 -14.29
C PHE A 181 -8.39 2.91 -15.59
N PRO A 182 -8.95 3.17 -16.78
CA PRO A 182 -8.33 2.77 -18.05
C PRO A 182 -6.96 3.40 -18.31
N GLU A 183 -6.76 4.64 -17.86
CA GLU A 183 -5.57 5.44 -18.18
C GLU A 183 -4.40 5.24 -17.19
N VAL A 184 -4.66 4.66 -16.02
CA VAL A 184 -3.63 4.48 -14.97
C VAL A 184 -3.65 3.08 -14.39
N LYS A 185 -2.48 2.49 -14.27
CA LYS A 185 -2.31 1.14 -13.70
C LYS A 185 -2.37 1.15 -12.17
N VAL A 186 -3.49 1.65 -11.61
CA VAL A 186 -3.73 1.68 -10.17
C VAL A 186 -4.77 0.62 -9.83
N VAL A 187 -4.43 -0.25 -8.89
CA VAL A 187 -5.40 -1.12 -8.24
C VAL A 187 -6.07 -0.32 -7.14
N ALA A 188 -7.39 -0.26 -7.17
CA ALA A 188 -8.17 0.59 -6.29
C ALA A 188 -9.21 -0.17 -5.47
N THR A 189 -9.63 0.48 -4.40
CA THR A 189 -10.77 0.07 -3.57
C THR A 189 -11.71 1.25 -3.39
N VAL A 190 -13.00 0.98 -3.24
CA VAL A 190 -13.90 1.93 -2.60
C VAL A 190 -13.93 1.62 -1.11
N ILE A 191 -13.76 2.66 -0.30
CA ILE A 191 -13.97 2.62 1.14
C ILE A 191 -15.32 3.25 1.41
N ARG A 192 -16.22 2.50 2.04
CA ARG A 192 -17.45 3.02 2.65
C ARG A 192 -17.26 2.97 4.17
N PHE A 193 -17.20 4.14 4.80
CA PHE A 193 -16.93 4.28 6.21
C PHE A 193 -18.12 4.94 6.90
N ARG A 194 -18.64 4.31 7.97
CA ARG A 194 -19.71 4.89 8.77
C ARG A 194 -19.21 5.20 10.18
N LYS A 195 -19.29 6.47 10.57
CA LYS A 195 -18.82 6.95 11.85
C LYS A 195 -19.64 6.39 13.01
N GLY A 196 -18.95 5.84 14.01
CA GLY A 196 -19.58 5.27 15.21
C GLY A 196 -19.98 3.80 15.11
N GLU A 197 -20.00 3.19 13.93
CA GLU A 197 -20.09 1.74 13.75
C GLU A 197 -18.75 1.06 14.06
N ARG A 198 -18.67 -0.27 13.90
CA ARG A 198 -17.45 -1.04 14.15
C ARG A 198 -17.30 -2.18 13.15
N GLY A 199 -16.04 -2.67 13.06
CA GLY A 199 -15.71 -3.84 12.28
C GLY A 199 -15.33 -3.54 10.85
N LEU A 200 -14.98 -4.59 10.12
CA LEU A 200 -14.55 -4.58 8.74
C LEU A 200 -15.40 -5.55 7.93
N ARG A 201 -15.83 -5.12 6.73
CA ARG A 201 -16.33 -6.00 5.67
C ARG A 201 -15.52 -5.80 4.41
N LEU A 202 -15.07 -6.89 3.80
CA LEU A 202 -14.36 -6.89 2.53
C LEU A 202 -15.22 -7.52 1.45
N TYR A 203 -15.39 -6.81 0.35
CA TYR A 203 -16.17 -7.24 -0.79
C TYR A 203 -15.31 -7.36 -2.04
N ASP A 204 -15.61 -8.34 -2.88
CA ASP A 204 -15.14 -8.38 -4.27
C ASP A 204 -16.14 -7.64 -5.16
N ALA A 205 -15.67 -6.60 -5.80
CA ALA A 205 -16.43 -5.80 -6.78
C ALA A 205 -15.60 -5.64 -8.07
N GLU A 206 -14.63 -6.55 -8.31
CA GLU A 206 -13.82 -6.57 -9.52
C GLU A 206 -14.65 -7.04 -10.72
N GLY A 207 -14.56 -6.29 -11.80
CA GLY A 207 -15.21 -6.64 -13.05
C GLY A 207 -15.75 -5.43 -13.80
N PRO A 208 -16.21 -5.63 -15.06
CA PRO A 208 -16.81 -4.58 -15.85
C PRO A 208 -18.12 -4.13 -15.19
N LEU A 209 -18.34 -2.82 -15.16
CA LEU A 209 -19.55 -2.18 -14.63
C LEU A 209 -19.84 -2.44 -13.13
N PHE A 210 -18.84 -2.89 -12.38
CA PHE A 210 -18.94 -3.15 -10.93
C PHE A 210 -20.19 -3.98 -10.58
N PRO A 211 -20.15 -5.30 -10.83
CA PRO A 211 -21.27 -6.20 -10.54
C PRO A 211 -21.61 -6.18 -9.05
N SER A 212 -22.76 -6.75 -8.69
CA SER A 212 -23.17 -6.88 -7.27
C SER A 212 -22.01 -7.40 -6.43
N PRO A 213 -21.53 -6.64 -5.41
CA PRO A 213 -20.35 -7.02 -4.66
C PRO A 213 -20.56 -8.31 -3.89
N ALA A 214 -19.61 -9.23 -3.97
CA ALA A 214 -19.62 -10.45 -3.18
C ALA A 214 -18.89 -10.23 -1.85
N LEU A 215 -19.55 -10.51 -0.72
CA LEU A 215 -18.90 -10.46 0.60
C LEU A 215 -17.86 -11.58 0.69
N LEU A 216 -16.61 -11.20 0.97
CA LEU A 216 -15.49 -12.12 1.15
C LEU A 216 -15.12 -12.34 2.61
N LEU A 217 -15.18 -11.28 3.43
CA LEU A 217 -14.75 -11.31 4.83
C LEU A 217 -15.63 -10.35 5.64
N GLU A 218 -16.03 -10.80 6.83
CA GLU A 218 -16.60 -9.97 7.89
C GLU A 218 -15.79 -10.18 9.17
N ASP A 219 -15.25 -9.10 9.73
CA ASP A 219 -14.49 -9.11 10.97
C ASP A 219 -14.98 -7.99 11.89
N PRO A 220 -15.90 -8.30 12.82
CA PRO A 220 -16.44 -7.31 13.76
C PRO A 220 -15.40 -6.86 14.79
N SER A 221 -14.31 -7.59 14.95
CA SER A 221 -13.24 -7.33 15.94
C SER A 221 -12.05 -6.57 15.37
N TRP A 222 -12.05 -6.23 14.09
CA TRP A 222 -10.92 -5.59 13.42
C TRP A 222 -10.44 -4.32 14.14
N GLN A 223 -9.14 -4.24 14.42
CA GLN A 223 -8.49 -3.13 15.14
C GLN A 223 -7.50 -2.34 14.26
N GLY A 224 -7.48 -2.59 12.94
CA GLY A 224 -6.59 -1.91 11.99
C GLY A 224 -5.43 -2.76 11.50
N GLU A 225 -5.51 -4.07 11.65
CA GLU A 225 -4.58 -5.02 11.04
C GLU A 225 -4.59 -4.89 9.51
N PRO A 226 -3.52 -5.30 8.82
CA PRO A 226 -3.53 -5.38 7.37
C PRO A 226 -4.71 -6.22 6.85
N ILE A 227 -5.44 -5.67 5.90
CA ILE A 227 -6.61 -6.32 5.31
C ILE A 227 -6.10 -7.29 4.23
N ARG A 228 -6.37 -8.58 4.42
CA ARG A 228 -5.98 -9.66 3.52
C ARG A 228 -7.22 -10.36 2.98
N PHE A 229 -7.11 -10.89 1.77
CA PHE A 229 -8.19 -11.69 1.20
C PHE A 229 -8.26 -13.04 1.91
N PRO A 230 -9.45 -13.59 2.18
CA PRO A 230 -9.56 -14.92 2.74
C PRO A 230 -9.21 -15.96 1.67
N ASP A 231 -8.10 -16.65 1.87
CA ASP A 231 -7.66 -17.78 1.05
C ASP A 231 -7.43 -18.98 1.95
N PRO A 232 -8.30 -20.03 1.88
CA PRO A 232 -8.21 -21.18 2.77
C PRO A 232 -6.88 -21.92 2.70
N THR A 233 -6.29 -22.02 1.50
CA THR A 233 -5.00 -22.69 1.28
C THR A 233 -3.86 -21.90 1.93
N ALA A 234 -3.82 -20.58 1.73
CA ALA A 234 -2.82 -19.73 2.33
C ALA A 234 -2.93 -19.72 3.87
N LEU A 235 -4.15 -19.66 4.40
CA LEU A 235 -4.39 -19.72 5.84
C LEU A 235 -4.03 -21.09 6.44
N ALA A 236 -4.19 -22.19 5.69
CA ALA A 236 -3.70 -23.50 6.11
C ALA A 236 -2.17 -23.54 6.19
N MET A 237 -1.48 -22.99 5.18
CA MET A 237 -0.02 -22.87 5.20
C MET A 237 0.48 -22.08 6.42
N GLU A 238 -0.20 -20.97 6.80
CA GLU A 238 0.17 -20.20 8.00
C GLU A 238 0.01 -21.01 9.29
N ARG A 239 -1.04 -21.85 9.41
CA ARG A 239 -1.26 -22.69 10.60
C ARG A 239 -0.24 -23.81 10.74
N GLU A 240 0.18 -24.41 9.63
CA GLU A 240 1.07 -25.57 9.59
C GLU A 240 2.55 -25.15 9.63
N GLY A 241 2.89 -24.00 9.06
CA GLY A 241 4.25 -23.48 8.97
C GLY A 241 4.70 -22.71 10.22
N VAL A 242 5.90 -22.16 10.10
CA VAL A 242 6.48 -21.17 11.02
C VAL A 242 6.64 -19.88 10.23
N ALA A 243 6.28 -18.75 10.80
CA ALA A 243 6.41 -17.47 10.10
C ALA A 243 7.90 -17.15 9.84
N LEU A 244 8.24 -16.75 8.61
CA LEU A 244 9.63 -16.46 8.21
C LEU A 244 10.30 -15.45 9.16
N GLY A 245 9.54 -14.46 9.63
CA GLY A 245 10.02 -13.48 10.60
C GLY A 245 10.32 -14.04 12.00
N GLU A 246 9.83 -15.22 12.35
CA GLU A 246 10.18 -15.89 13.61
C GLU A 246 11.57 -16.51 13.53
N VAL A 247 11.97 -16.98 12.37
CA VAL A 247 13.22 -17.70 12.14
C VAL A 247 14.31 -16.88 11.45
N PHE A 248 13.96 -15.78 10.76
CA PHE A 248 14.90 -14.91 10.09
C PHE A 248 14.79 -13.46 10.57
N GLY A 249 15.95 -12.79 10.71
CA GLY A 249 16.06 -11.34 10.72
C GLY A 249 15.94 -10.82 9.28
N ILE A 250 14.98 -9.94 9.02
CA ILE A 250 14.74 -9.36 7.69
C ILE A 250 15.32 -7.95 7.62
N HIS A 251 16.26 -7.73 6.74
CA HIS A 251 16.95 -6.47 6.53
C HIS A 251 16.71 -5.96 5.11
N PHE A 252 16.90 -4.67 4.90
CA PHE A 252 16.87 -4.09 3.57
C PHE A 252 18.28 -3.71 3.14
N ALA A 253 18.61 -3.89 1.87
CA ALA A 253 19.90 -3.56 1.29
C ALA A 253 20.28 -2.08 1.47
N ALA A 254 21.54 -1.78 1.21
CA ALA A 254 21.99 -0.40 1.10
C ALA A 254 21.25 0.32 -0.02
N ARG A 255 20.86 1.58 0.21
CA ARG A 255 20.13 2.37 -0.80
C ARG A 255 21.10 3.06 -1.78
N SER A 256 20.63 3.33 -2.99
CA SER A 256 21.42 4.02 -4.01
C SER A 256 22.16 5.27 -3.53
N PRO A 257 21.54 6.21 -2.79
CA PRO A 257 22.25 7.39 -2.28
C PRO A 257 23.36 7.04 -1.29
N GLU A 258 23.11 6.05 -0.42
CA GLU A 258 24.09 5.56 0.58
C GLU A 258 25.32 4.97 -0.11
N ILE A 259 25.11 4.08 -1.10
CA ILE A 259 26.19 3.47 -1.85
C ILE A 259 26.98 4.52 -2.64
N LYS A 260 26.30 5.40 -3.38
CA LYS A 260 26.96 6.42 -4.21
C LYS A 260 27.77 7.44 -3.42
N ALA A 261 27.34 7.74 -2.19
CA ALA A 261 28.03 8.66 -1.31
C ALA A 261 29.23 8.03 -0.57
N HIS A 262 29.33 6.68 -0.59
CA HIS A 262 30.39 6.00 0.15
C HIS A 262 31.77 6.18 -0.52
N PRO A 263 32.84 6.55 0.23
CA PRO A 263 34.17 6.87 -0.33
C PRO A 263 34.83 5.72 -1.09
N LEU A 264 34.46 4.48 -0.78
CA LEU A 264 35.01 3.28 -1.42
C LEU A 264 34.26 2.88 -2.70
N THR A 265 33.15 3.52 -3.02
CA THR A 265 32.40 3.21 -4.26
C THR A 265 33.17 3.67 -5.49
N ARG A 266 33.16 2.83 -6.52
CA ARG A 266 33.78 3.08 -7.82
C ARG A 266 32.78 2.90 -8.94
N THR A 267 33.01 3.56 -10.08
CA THR A 267 32.20 3.47 -11.31
C THR A 267 32.87 2.62 -12.41
N ALA A 268 34.05 2.09 -12.12
CA ALA A 268 34.80 1.21 -13.02
C ALA A 268 35.29 -0.02 -12.25
N PRO A 269 35.45 -1.18 -12.92
CA PRO A 269 36.04 -2.36 -12.33
C PRO A 269 37.49 -2.16 -11.96
N GLY A 270 38.00 -2.95 -11.02
CA GLY A 270 39.39 -2.92 -10.59
C GLY A 270 39.74 -4.10 -9.68
N PRO A 271 41.03 -4.28 -9.33
CA PRO A 271 41.45 -5.35 -8.45
C PRO A 271 40.73 -5.29 -7.09
N GLY A 272 40.21 -6.43 -6.61
CA GLY A 272 39.50 -6.54 -5.35
C GLY A 272 38.12 -5.92 -5.35
N LEU A 273 37.68 -5.28 -6.45
CA LEU A 273 36.33 -4.71 -6.58
C LEU A 273 35.34 -5.74 -7.14
N VAL A 274 34.15 -5.77 -6.57
CA VAL A 274 33.03 -6.57 -7.06
C VAL A 274 31.86 -5.66 -7.44
N PRO A 275 31.00 -6.07 -8.40
CA PRO A 275 29.82 -5.28 -8.74
C PRO A 275 28.86 -5.17 -7.54
N VAL A 276 28.29 -4.00 -7.38
CA VAL A 276 27.11 -3.81 -6.50
C VAL A 276 25.92 -4.40 -7.21
N LEU A 277 25.35 -5.46 -6.66
CA LEU A 277 24.24 -6.18 -7.27
C LEU A 277 22.90 -5.44 -7.13
N THR A 278 21.97 -5.78 -8.00
CA THR A 278 20.61 -5.21 -8.05
C THR A 278 19.60 -6.32 -8.22
N GLY A 279 18.30 -6.02 -8.12
CA GLY A 279 17.28 -6.98 -8.44
C GLY A 279 17.42 -7.65 -9.81
N ARG A 280 18.06 -7.01 -10.79
CA ARG A 280 18.32 -7.64 -12.11
C ARG A 280 19.29 -8.82 -12.03
N ASN A 281 20.17 -8.82 -11.06
CA ASN A 281 21.10 -9.91 -10.80
C ASN A 281 20.45 -11.13 -10.13
N LEU A 282 19.33 -10.90 -9.40
CA LEU A 282 18.62 -11.96 -8.70
C LEU A 282 17.69 -12.72 -9.64
N LYS A 283 17.88 -14.04 -9.72
CA LYS A 283 17.03 -14.97 -10.46
C LYS A 283 16.42 -15.99 -9.48
N ALA A 284 15.37 -16.67 -9.89
CA ALA A 284 14.79 -17.73 -9.10
C ALA A 284 15.81 -18.87 -8.91
N GLY A 285 16.35 -18.99 -7.70
CA GLY A 285 17.32 -20.01 -7.32
C GLY A 285 18.78 -19.68 -7.51
N TRP A 286 19.15 -18.60 -8.21
CA TRP A 286 20.56 -18.25 -8.45
C TRP A 286 20.80 -16.76 -8.61
N ILE A 287 22.06 -16.34 -8.54
CA ILE A 287 22.51 -14.96 -8.62
C ILE A 287 23.53 -14.81 -9.75
N ASP A 288 23.29 -13.84 -10.63
CA ASP A 288 24.27 -13.39 -11.63
C ASP A 288 25.25 -12.42 -10.96
N TYR A 289 26.43 -12.91 -10.62
CA TYR A 289 27.49 -12.12 -9.98
C TYR A 289 28.33 -11.32 -10.96
N GLU A 290 28.23 -11.59 -12.26
CA GLU A 290 29.16 -11.08 -13.25
C GLU A 290 28.65 -9.79 -13.93
N THR A 291 27.36 -9.68 -14.14
CA THR A 291 26.80 -8.53 -14.86
C THR A 291 26.67 -7.29 -13.96
N PRO A 292 27.37 -6.18 -14.25
CA PRO A 292 27.37 -4.99 -13.39
C PRO A 292 26.16 -4.07 -13.67
N HIS A 293 24.96 -4.55 -13.47
CA HIS A 293 23.72 -3.80 -13.77
C HIS A 293 23.58 -2.44 -13.05
N SER A 294 24.26 -2.25 -11.92
CA SER A 294 24.26 -0.96 -11.21
C SER A 294 25.23 0.06 -11.82
N GLY A 295 26.25 -0.40 -12.53
CA GLY A 295 27.40 0.41 -12.94
C GLY A 295 28.29 0.85 -11.75
N LEU A 296 28.09 0.24 -10.57
CA LEU A 296 28.85 0.54 -9.35
C LEU A 296 29.63 -0.68 -8.89
N TYR A 297 30.81 -0.41 -8.33
CA TYR A 297 31.70 -1.43 -7.78
C TYR A 297 32.10 -1.05 -6.36
N PHE A 298 32.38 -2.06 -5.55
CA PHE A 298 32.78 -1.86 -4.16
C PHE A 298 33.82 -2.91 -3.74
N PRO A 299 34.79 -2.59 -2.86
CA PRO A 299 35.73 -3.60 -2.38
C PRO A 299 34.99 -4.71 -1.64
N LYS A 300 35.20 -5.97 -2.07
CA LYS A 300 34.52 -7.12 -1.47
C LYS A 300 34.77 -7.22 0.04
N GLU A 301 36.03 -7.08 0.46
CA GLU A 301 36.43 -7.19 1.86
C GLU A 301 35.82 -6.10 2.75
N ALA A 302 35.50 -4.94 2.16
CA ALA A 302 34.88 -3.81 2.85
C ALA A 302 33.35 -3.77 2.74
N ALA A 303 32.71 -4.75 2.10
CA ALA A 303 31.25 -4.75 1.87
C ALA A 303 30.45 -4.63 3.18
N HIS A 304 30.97 -5.18 4.28
CA HIS A 304 30.39 -5.08 5.64
C HIS A 304 30.26 -3.64 6.16
N LEU A 305 31.05 -2.69 5.62
CA LEU A 305 30.95 -1.26 5.98
C LEU A 305 29.69 -0.62 5.42
N LEU A 306 29.12 -1.15 4.32
CA LEU A 306 27.81 -0.73 3.83
C LEU A 306 26.68 -1.31 4.71
N LYS A 307 26.74 -2.61 4.97
CA LYS A 307 25.82 -3.33 5.87
C LYS A 307 26.55 -4.51 6.50
N PRO A 308 26.46 -4.70 7.83
CA PRO A 308 27.17 -5.78 8.53
C PRO A 308 26.89 -7.17 7.95
N PHE A 309 25.70 -7.40 7.46
CA PHE A 309 25.29 -8.71 6.92
C PHE A 309 25.95 -9.08 5.57
N TYR A 310 26.64 -8.17 4.90
CA TYR A 310 27.48 -8.50 3.73
C TYR A 310 28.81 -9.19 4.12
N ALA A 311 29.01 -9.54 5.40
CA ALA A 311 30.14 -10.34 5.83
C ALA A 311 29.93 -11.86 5.65
N THR A 312 28.69 -12.33 5.53
CA THR A 312 28.34 -13.76 5.52
C THR A 312 27.32 -14.10 4.43
N GLY A 313 27.35 -15.36 3.99
CA GLY A 313 26.32 -15.87 3.07
C GLY A 313 24.94 -15.83 3.71
N HIS A 314 23.93 -15.42 2.92
CA HIS A 314 22.55 -15.25 3.41
C HIS A 314 21.54 -15.31 2.27
N LEU A 315 20.26 -15.39 2.62
CA LEU A 315 19.16 -15.42 1.67
C LEU A 315 18.84 -14.01 1.17
N VAL A 316 18.68 -13.85 -0.15
CA VAL A 316 18.23 -12.60 -0.79
C VAL A 316 16.86 -12.81 -1.42
N VAL A 317 15.93 -11.90 -1.15
CA VAL A 317 14.56 -11.92 -1.69
C VAL A 317 14.28 -10.60 -2.40
N ALA A 318 13.77 -10.67 -3.61
CA ALA A 318 13.47 -9.51 -4.43
C ALA A 318 12.38 -8.63 -3.81
N HIS A 319 12.63 -7.33 -3.77
CA HIS A 319 11.65 -6.34 -3.33
C HIS A 319 10.57 -6.09 -4.39
N THR A 320 10.94 -5.91 -5.65
CA THR A 320 10.00 -5.54 -6.73
C THR A 320 10.05 -6.54 -7.88
N ARG A 321 9.06 -7.42 -7.98
CA ARG A 321 8.93 -8.46 -9.02
C ARG A 321 7.49 -8.69 -9.46
N HIS A 322 6.69 -7.63 -9.54
CA HIS A 322 5.31 -7.71 -10.03
C HIS A 322 4.53 -8.88 -9.42
N TYR A 323 4.32 -8.83 -8.11
CA TYR A 323 3.53 -9.81 -7.34
C TYR A 323 4.14 -11.23 -7.28
N ARG A 324 5.45 -11.36 -7.45
CA ARG A 324 6.16 -12.65 -7.39
C ARG A 324 7.25 -12.64 -6.34
N VAL A 325 7.38 -13.73 -5.61
CA VAL A 325 8.54 -14.01 -4.77
C VAL A 325 9.65 -14.56 -5.66
N VAL A 326 10.82 -13.95 -5.59
CA VAL A 326 12.04 -14.44 -6.23
C VAL A 326 13.13 -14.43 -5.18
N ALA A 327 13.74 -15.57 -4.92
CA ALA A 327 14.74 -15.76 -3.88
C ALA A 327 15.94 -16.55 -4.38
N ALA A 328 17.12 -16.25 -3.85
CA ALA A 328 18.33 -17.05 -4.02
C ALA A 328 19.24 -16.90 -2.81
N TRP A 329 20.18 -17.85 -2.63
CA TRP A 329 21.20 -17.80 -1.60
C TRP A 329 22.42 -17.02 -2.12
N ASP A 330 22.81 -15.93 -1.46
CA ASP A 330 24.04 -15.22 -1.76
C ASP A 330 25.20 -15.82 -0.95
N GLY A 331 25.87 -16.81 -1.53
CA GLY A 331 27.04 -17.43 -0.93
C GLY A 331 28.31 -16.60 -1.04
N ARG A 332 28.33 -15.57 -1.89
CA ARG A 332 29.51 -14.69 -2.07
C ARG A 332 29.46 -13.44 -1.21
N ALA A 333 28.28 -13.14 -0.60
CA ALA A 333 28.06 -11.99 0.27
C ALA A 333 28.48 -10.66 -0.40
N TYR A 334 28.02 -10.44 -1.63
CA TYR A 334 28.29 -9.21 -2.38
C TYR A 334 27.43 -8.05 -1.86
N PRO A 335 27.82 -6.79 -2.08
CA PRO A 335 26.98 -5.65 -1.77
C PRO A 335 25.79 -5.55 -2.74
N TRP A 336 24.61 -5.24 -2.22
CA TRP A 336 23.35 -5.15 -2.95
C TRP A 336 22.70 -3.77 -2.83
N ARG A 337 21.83 -3.48 -3.79
CA ARG A 337 20.95 -2.33 -3.81
C ARG A 337 19.49 -2.76 -3.90
N GLU A 338 18.69 -2.31 -2.93
CA GLU A 338 17.21 -2.33 -2.97
C GLU A 338 16.53 -3.71 -2.86
N GLU A 339 17.13 -4.72 -2.24
CA GLU A 339 16.54 -6.04 -2.02
C GLU A 339 16.42 -6.36 -0.53
N PHE A 340 15.65 -7.39 -0.16
CA PHE A 340 15.60 -7.91 1.21
C PHE A 340 16.70 -8.95 1.43
N HIS A 341 17.33 -8.85 2.57
CA HIS A 341 18.38 -9.76 3.05
C HIS A 341 17.91 -10.42 4.33
N LEU A 342 17.90 -11.75 4.35
CA LEU A 342 17.37 -12.55 5.42
C LEU A 342 18.49 -13.38 6.05
N LEU A 343 18.74 -13.13 7.33
CA LEU A 343 19.74 -13.86 8.10
C LEU A 343 19.04 -14.78 9.11
N PRO A 344 19.45 -16.05 9.21
CA PRO A 344 18.96 -16.92 10.27
C PRO A 344 19.15 -16.28 11.63
N LYS A 345 18.16 -16.36 12.49
CA LYS A 345 18.31 -15.97 13.90
C LYS A 345 19.17 -16.99 14.64
N GLU A 346 19.66 -16.60 15.82
CA GLU A 346 20.48 -17.48 16.65
C GLU A 346 19.77 -18.82 16.93
N GLY A 347 20.51 -19.92 16.77
CA GLY A 347 19.98 -21.28 16.94
C GLY A 347 19.15 -21.82 15.75
N VAL A 348 18.90 -21.02 14.72
CA VAL A 348 18.16 -21.46 13.54
C VAL A 348 19.12 -21.99 12.49
N ARG A 349 18.92 -23.25 12.08
CA ARG A 349 19.62 -23.90 10.96
C ARG A 349 18.60 -24.29 9.88
N VAL A 350 18.95 -24.00 8.65
CA VAL A 350 18.14 -24.32 7.47
C VAL A 350 19.01 -24.93 6.38
N ASP A 351 18.44 -25.75 5.53
CA ASP A 351 19.05 -26.08 4.25
C ASP A 351 18.79 -24.92 3.27
N PRO A 352 19.83 -24.19 2.83
CA PRO A 352 19.66 -23.06 1.92
C PRO A 352 19.01 -23.45 0.60
N ALA A 353 19.31 -24.63 0.05
CA ALA A 353 18.78 -25.07 -1.23
C ALA A 353 17.28 -25.39 -1.12
N ALA A 354 16.88 -26.11 -0.08
CA ALA A 354 15.48 -26.44 0.18
C ALA A 354 14.64 -25.19 0.47
N LEU A 355 15.17 -24.24 1.26
CA LEU A 355 14.49 -22.98 1.54
C LEU A 355 14.32 -22.12 0.27
N VAL A 356 15.35 -22.00 -0.56
CA VAL A 356 15.30 -21.29 -1.83
C VAL A 356 14.27 -21.94 -2.78
N ALA A 357 14.23 -23.26 -2.84
CA ALA A 357 13.24 -24.00 -3.63
C ALA A 357 11.82 -23.70 -3.14
N HIS A 358 11.58 -23.75 -1.82
CA HIS A 358 10.29 -23.41 -1.22
C HIS A 358 9.85 -21.98 -1.56
N LEU A 359 10.70 -20.99 -1.37
CA LEU A 359 10.35 -19.58 -1.61
C LEU A 359 10.03 -19.30 -3.09
N ASN A 360 10.63 -20.01 -4.02
CA ASN A 360 10.32 -19.90 -5.44
C ASN A 360 9.19 -20.82 -5.90
N SER A 361 8.62 -21.64 -5.02
CA SER A 361 7.62 -22.64 -5.36
C SER A 361 6.29 -22.04 -5.85
N PRO A 362 5.51 -22.78 -6.65
CA PRO A 362 4.17 -22.38 -7.04
C PRO A 362 3.24 -22.11 -5.83
N GLN A 363 3.42 -22.86 -4.73
CA GLN A 363 2.64 -22.69 -3.50
C GLN A 363 2.86 -21.32 -2.87
N VAL A 364 4.10 -20.87 -2.76
CA VAL A 364 4.42 -19.53 -2.24
C VAL A 364 3.90 -18.43 -3.18
N GLN A 365 3.96 -18.62 -4.50
CA GLN A 365 3.37 -17.69 -5.45
C GLN A 365 1.84 -17.61 -5.29
N ALA A 366 1.18 -18.75 -5.08
CA ALA A 366 -0.27 -18.84 -4.84
C ALA A 366 -0.65 -18.18 -3.51
N TYR A 367 0.12 -18.44 -2.43
CA TYR A 367 -0.04 -17.81 -1.12
C TYR A 367 -0.11 -16.27 -1.22
N TYR A 368 0.86 -15.65 -1.91
CA TYR A 368 0.85 -14.19 -2.05
C TYR A 368 -0.32 -13.68 -2.88
N ARG A 369 -0.60 -14.33 -4.00
CA ARG A 369 -1.73 -13.94 -4.86
C ARG A 369 -3.07 -14.12 -4.17
N GLY A 370 -3.23 -15.18 -3.40
CA GLY A 370 -4.45 -15.46 -2.64
C GLY A 370 -4.73 -14.38 -1.58
N LEU A 371 -3.73 -14.05 -0.77
CA LEU A 371 -3.90 -13.13 0.36
C LEU A 371 -3.84 -11.65 0.00
N TYR A 372 -3.09 -11.26 -1.04
CA TYR A 372 -2.81 -9.84 -1.31
C TYR A 372 -3.27 -9.39 -2.69
N ARG A 373 -3.64 -10.32 -3.57
CA ARG A 373 -3.96 -10.03 -4.98
C ARG A 373 -2.92 -9.07 -5.57
N GLU A 374 -3.37 -7.99 -6.23
CA GLU A 374 -2.50 -6.94 -6.77
C GLU A 374 -2.51 -5.64 -5.94
N ALA A 375 -2.88 -5.70 -4.66
CA ALA A 375 -2.99 -4.51 -3.81
C ALA A 375 -1.70 -3.68 -3.74
N VAL A 376 -0.54 -4.33 -3.83
CA VAL A 376 0.77 -3.67 -3.90
C VAL A 376 1.69 -4.34 -4.93
N PRO A 377 2.44 -3.57 -5.74
CA PRO A 377 3.29 -4.12 -6.81
C PRO A 377 4.63 -4.71 -6.31
N HIS A 378 4.91 -4.62 -5.01
CA HIS A 378 6.17 -5.03 -4.40
C HIS A 378 5.91 -5.76 -3.08
N LEU A 379 6.85 -6.61 -2.70
CA LEU A 379 6.82 -7.24 -1.39
C LEU A 379 7.14 -6.20 -0.30
N THR A 380 6.48 -6.33 0.84
CA THR A 380 6.80 -5.55 2.03
C THR A 380 7.47 -6.44 3.07
N ARG A 381 8.17 -5.81 4.01
CA ARG A 381 8.75 -6.53 5.14
C ARG A 381 7.69 -7.33 5.91
N GLY A 382 6.54 -6.72 6.21
CA GLY A 382 5.46 -7.39 6.94
C GLY A 382 4.83 -8.58 6.18
N MET A 383 4.82 -8.55 4.84
CA MET A 383 4.42 -9.70 4.03
C MET A 383 5.43 -10.84 4.15
N LEU A 384 6.74 -10.53 4.08
CA LEU A 384 7.79 -11.52 4.24
C LEU A 384 7.83 -12.11 5.65
N GLU A 385 7.65 -11.28 6.68
CA GLU A 385 7.62 -11.75 8.07
C GLU A 385 6.54 -12.80 8.32
N ARG A 386 5.41 -12.71 7.62
CA ARG A 386 4.27 -13.64 7.76
C ARG A 386 4.36 -14.87 6.86
N LEU A 387 5.27 -14.88 5.87
CA LEU A 387 5.38 -16.01 4.94
C LEU A 387 5.66 -17.31 5.71
N PRO A 388 4.83 -18.36 5.55
CA PRO A 388 5.04 -19.63 6.23
C PRO A 388 6.21 -20.39 5.62
N VAL A 389 7.06 -20.91 6.48
CA VAL A 389 8.13 -21.87 6.16
C VAL A 389 7.72 -23.22 6.73
N PRO A 390 7.73 -24.28 5.94
CA PRO A 390 7.48 -25.63 6.44
C PRO A 390 8.46 -26.02 7.55
N ARG A 391 7.96 -26.67 8.60
CA ARG A 391 8.76 -27.01 9.79
C ARG A 391 9.89 -27.99 9.50
N ASP A 392 9.73 -28.84 8.52
CA ASP A 392 10.71 -29.84 8.07
C ASP A 392 11.92 -29.22 7.35
N LEU A 393 11.81 -27.96 6.90
CA LEU A 393 12.95 -27.19 6.37
C LEU A 393 13.85 -26.61 7.48
N LEU A 394 13.43 -26.67 8.74
CA LEU A 394 14.22 -26.24 9.89
C LEU A 394 14.96 -27.45 10.44
N LEU A 395 16.31 -27.45 10.34
CA LEU A 395 17.16 -28.58 10.68
C LEU A 395 17.25 -28.84 12.21
N ASP A 396 17.02 -27.82 13.03
CA ASP A 396 16.95 -27.94 14.49
C ASP A 396 15.50 -27.66 14.95
N ARG A 397 14.97 -28.54 15.81
CA ARG A 397 13.63 -28.36 16.39
C ARG A 397 13.63 -27.11 17.28
N LEU A 398 12.96 -26.06 16.82
CA LEU A 398 12.54 -24.98 17.73
C LEU A 398 11.73 -25.63 18.86
N PRO A 399 12.00 -25.32 20.14
CA PRO A 399 11.12 -25.73 21.21
C PRO A 399 9.72 -25.18 20.89
N LEU A 400 8.73 -26.06 20.93
CA LEU A 400 7.31 -25.66 20.79
C LEU A 400 7.07 -24.55 21.81
N ALA A 401 6.84 -23.32 21.35
CA ALA A 401 6.31 -22.29 22.20
C ALA A 401 5.00 -22.83 22.77
N THR A 402 4.99 -23.18 24.04
CA THR A 402 3.78 -23.54 24.78
C THR A 402 2.82 -22.38 24.62
N ALA A 403 1.72 -22.63 23.91
CA ALA A 403 0.61 -21.68 23.81
C ALA A 403 0.20 -21.25 25.23
N ARG A 404 0.33 -19.96 25.51
CA ARG A 404 -0.29 -19.29 26.64
C ARG A 404 -1.43 -18.44 26.14
#